data_a9e788e39c7a710c0974eecbb1678860
#
_entry.id   a9e788e39c7a710c0974eecbb1678860
#
_cell.length_a   1.000
_cell.length_b   1.000
_cell.length_c   1.000
_cell.angle_alpha   90.00
_cell.angle_beta   90.00
_cell.angle_gamma   90.00
#
_symmetry.space_group_name_H-M   'P 1'
#
loop_
_entity.id
_entity.type
_entity.pdbx_description
1 polymer ?
#
loop_
_entity_poly.entity_id
_entity_poly.type
_entity_poly.pdbx_seq_one_letter_code
_entity_poly.pdbx_strand_id
1 'polypeptide(L)'
;MSEDAAHPGYWWLAMDWENLLPSCIDCNRKRRQHIVNQSSSLTSLLENSQKPITSGGKKDSFPLANGGVRMQPESRNQSDEQALLLNPCEHQPQSFLHFVSVGAPSLSLVVPVGDRESPHGATSIHVYGLNRLGLVQDRTRYLRRLEFLGDMLVSLGELLDKVDIMELNEEQKDAIIRPLRLLLDKTGEEMACMARPDQPYSVMAETWITQFYRQIENQGV
;
A
#
# COMPACT_ATOMS: atom_id res chain seq x y z
N MET A 1 -22.38 -7.48 11.43
CA MET A 1 -23.02 -8.29 12.48
C MET A 1 -22.71 -7.58 13.77
N SER A 2 -23.71 -7.31 14.58
CA SER A 2 -23.55 -6.66 15.87
C SER A 2 -22.81 -7.61 16.79
N GLU A 3 -21.56 -7.32 17.00
CA GLU A 3 -20.71 -8.04 17.90
C GLU A 3 -21.14 -7.65 19.29
N ASP A 4 -21.58 -8.64 20.04
CA ASP A 4 -21.84 -8.61 21.47
C ASP A 4 -22.57 -7.34 22.00
N ALA A 5 -23.88 -7.31 21.86
CA ALA A 5 -24.71 -6.20 22.33
C ALA A 5 -24.62 -5.95 23.85
N ALA A 6 -23.99 -6.88 24.60
CA ALA A 6 -23.83 -6.79 26.04
C ALA A 6 -22.51 -6.09 26.46
N HIS A 7 -21.53 -5.92 25.57
CA HIS A 7 -20.25 -5.29 25.92
C HIS A 7 -20.38 -3.76 25.93
N PRO A 8 -19.96 -3.06 27.01
CA PRO A 8 -20.16 -1.61 27.17
C PRO A 8 -19.25 -0.75 26.28
N GLY A 9 -18.43 -1.36 25.43
CA GLY A 9 -17.34 -0.69 24.70
C GLY A 9 -16.11 -0.53 25.59
N TYR A 10 -15.02 -0.08 25.00
CA TYR A 10 -13.71 0.08 25.68
C TYR A 10 -13.55 1.48 26.27
N TRP A 11 -14.54 1.93 27.04
CA TRP A 11 -14.59 3.30 27.58
C TRP A 11 -13.37 3.62 28.47
N TRP A 12 -12.79 2.66 29.18
CA TRP A 12 -11.62 2.83 30.02
C TRP A 12 -10.33 3.08 29.24
N LEU A 13 -10.28 2.70 27.96
CA LEU A 13 -9.16 2.97 27.05
C LEU A 13 -9.35 4.26 26.25
N ALA A 14 -10.51 4.91 26.34
CA ALA A 14 -10.84 6.05 25.48
C ALA A 14 -9.95 7.27 25.72
N MET A 15 -9.36 7.38 26.91
CA MET A 15 -8.45 8.48 27.28
C MET A 15 -7.00 8.00 27.43
N ASP A 16 -6.74 6.74 27.12
CA ASP A 16 -5.38 6.22 27.13
C ASP A 16 -4.61 6.74 25.90
N TRP A 17 -3.50 7.41 26.16
CA TRP A 17 -2.69 8.02 25.12
C TRP A 17 -2.16 7.00 24.09
N GLU A 18 -1.77 5.82 24.55
CA GLU A 18 -1.27 4.73 23.71
C GLU A 18 -2.34 4.14 22.79
N ASN A 19 -3.62 4.33 23.15
CA ASN A 19 -4.78 3.90 22.36
C ASN A 19 -5.30 4.99 21.40
N LEU A 20 -4.74 6.20 21.42
CA LEU A 20 -5.17 7.31 20.57
C LEU A 20 -4.34 7.36 19.29
N LEU A 21 -4.94 6.95 18.19
CA LEU A 21 -4.31 6.96 16.85
C LEU A 21 -4.99 7.96 15.92
N PRO A 22 -4.21 8.74 15.14
CA PRO A 22 -4.77 9.57 14.10
C PRO A 22 -5.43 8.69 13.03
N SER A 23 -6.66 8.98 12.68
CA SER A 23 -7.41 8.24 11.68
C SER A 23 -8.21 9.16 10.78
N CYS A 24 -8.22 8.89 9.49
CA CYS A 24 -9.08 9.62 8.59
C CYS A 24 -10.56 9.24 8.83
N ILE A 25 -11.46 10.16 8.46
CA ILE A 25 -12.90 9.98 8.66
C ILE A 25 -13.44 8.72 7.99
N ASP A 26 -12.91 8.35 6.81
CA ASP A 26 -13.38 7.20 6.03
C ASP A 26 -12.90 5.86 6.59
N CYS A 27 -11.77 5.84 7.29
CA CYS A 27 -11.31 4.65 8.02
C CYS A 27 -12.04 4.48 9.35
N ASN A 28 -12.31 5.59 10.03
CA ASN A 28 -12.87 5.56 11.38
C ASN A 28 -14.39 5.43 11.39
N ARG A 29 -15.12 6.17 10.53
CA ARG A 29 -16.59 6.15 10.47
C ARG A 29 -17.12 5.18 9.44
N LYS A 30 -18.20 4.49 9.77
CA LYS A 30 -18.92 3.66 8.80
C LYS A 30 -19.61 4.54 7.75
N ARG A 31 -19.17 4.42 6.50
CA ARG A 31 -19.66 5.21 5.36
C ARG A 31 -19.93 4.31 4.16
N ARG A 32 -20.78 4.78 3.26
CA ARG A 32 -20.98 4.13 1.97
C ARG A 32 -19.77 4.40 1.07
N GLN A 33 -19.09 3.36 0.60
CA GLN A 33 -17.86 3.44 -0.17
C GLN A 33 -17.88 2.41 -1.30
N HIS A 34 -17.24 2.74 -2.42
CA HIS A 34 -16.97 1.78 -3.47
C HIS A 34 -15.72 0.99 -3.11
N ILE A 35 -15.85 -0.33 -3.01
CA ILE A 35 -14.72 -1.23 -2.75
C ILE A 35 -14.27 -1.86 -4.08
N VAL A 36 -12.99 -1.73 -4.37
CA VAL A 36 -12.34 -2.31 -5.54
C VAL A 36 -11.80 -3.69 -5.16
N ASN A 37 -11.93 -4.65 -6.04
CA ASN A 37 -11.42 -6.02 -5.86
C ASN A 37 -10.49 -6.41 -7.01
N GLN A 38 -9.86 -7.57 -6.92
CA GLN A 38 -8.89 -8.06 -7.92
C GLN A 38 -9.50 -8.27 -9.31
N SER A 39 -10.80 -8.49 -9.42
CA SER A 39 -11.51 -8.62 -10.68
C SER A 39 -11.93 -7.27 -11.29
N SER A 40 -11.71 -6.16 -10.59
CA SER A 40 -12.04 -4.82 -11.08
C SER A 40 -11.01 -4.38 -12.12
N SER A 41 -11.49 -3.84 -13.25
CA SER A 41 -10.65 -3.14 -14.23
C SER A 41 -10.93 -1.64 -14.15
N LEU A 42 -9.98 -0.82 -14.64
CA LEU A 42 -10.17 0.63 -14.70
C LEU A 42 -11.42 0.98 -15.53
N THR A 43 -11.62 0.32 -16.67
CA THR A 43 -12.81 0.48 -17.52
C THR A 43 -14.08 0.15 -16.72
N SER A 44 -14.07 -0.99 -16.00
CA SER A 44 -15.23 -1.38 -15.19
C SER A 44 -15.52 -0.40 -14.04
N LEU A 45 -14.53 0.31 -13.53
CA LEU A 45 -14.72 1.33 -12.50
C LEU A 45 -15.28 2.63 -13.09
N LEU A 46 -14.88 2.99 -14.30
CA LEU A 46 -15.39 4.16 -14.99
C LEU A 46 -16.85 3.97 -15.48
N GLU A 47 -17.16 2.79 -16.02
CA GLU A 47 -18.47 2.46 -16.55
C GLU A 47 -19.53 2.21 -15.47
N ASN A 48 -19.14 1.78 -14.30
CA ASN A 48 -20.04 1.38 -13.22
C ASN A 48 -20.08 2.39 -12.08
N SER A 49 -20.48 3.61 -12.37
CA SER A 49 -20.91 4.58 -11.33
C SER A 49 -22.05 4.07 -10.44
N GLN A 50 -22.72 2.98 -10.86
CA GLN A 50 -23.86 2.34 -10.16
C GLN A 50 -23.48 1.06 -9.38
N LYS A 51 -22.18 0.75 -9.16
CA LYS A 51 -21.80 -0.45 -8.41
C LYS A 51 -22.31 -0.42 -6.97
N PRO A 52 -22.55 -1.61 -6.38
CA PRO A 52 -23.04 -1.69 -5.03
C PRO A 52 -22.11 -0.95 -4.07
N ILE A 53 -22.66 0.03 -3.39
CA ILE A 53 -21.96 0.80 -2.37
C ILE A 53 -21.93 -0.03 -1.12
N THR A 54 -20.74 -0.50 -0.74
CA THR A 54 -20.54 -1.25 0.50
C THR A 54 -20.37 -0.29 1.67
N SER A 55 -20.89 -0.64 2.82
CA SER A 55 -20.66 0.12 4.04
C SER A 55 -19.32 -0.31 4.64
N GLY A 56 -18.33 0.56 4.57
CA GLY A 56 -16.97 0.36 5.10
C GLY A 56 -16.59 1.40 6.15
N GLY A 57 -15.56 1.14 6.92
CA GLY A 57 -15.08 1.97 8.02
C GLY A 57 -15.27 1.30 9.38
N LYS A 58 -14.32 1.52 10.28
CA LYS A 58 -14.21 0.80 11.57
C LYS A 58 -15.43 1.01 12.47
N LYS A 59 -15.87 2.27 12.66
CA LYS A 59 -16.90 2.63 13.64
C LYS A 59 -16.66 1.95 14.99
N ASP A 60 -17.52 1.01 15.36
CA ASP A 60 -17.54 0.18 16.57
C ASP A 60 -17.20 -1.30 16.29
N SER A 61 -16.60 -1.59 15.13
CA SER A 61 -16.19 -2.94 14.75
C SER A 61 -14.81 -3.26 15.34
N PHE A 62 -14.78 -4.26 16.22
CA PHE A 62 -13.57 -4.81 16.85
C PHE A 62 -13.64 -6.35 16.77
N PRO A 63 -13.44 -6.94 15.59
CA PRO A 63 -13.56 -8.38 15.41
C PRO A 63 -12.45 -9.13 16.15
N LEU A 64 -12.81 -10.23 16.77
CA LEU A 64 -11.92 -11.13 17.46
C LEU A 64 -11.76 -12.44 16.69
N ALA A 65 -10.65 -13.13 16.91
CA ALA A 65 -10.48 -14.50 16.43
C ALA A 65 -11.44 -15.45 17.17
N ASN A 66 -11.67 -16.63 16.59
CA ASN A 66 -12.51 -17.65 17.20
C ASN A 66 -11.97 -18.06 18.57
N GLY A 67 -12.78 -17.90 19.60
CA GLY A 67 -12.41 -18.16 20.99
C GLY A 67 -11.83 -16.96 21.73
N GLY A 68 -11.63 -15.82 21.07
CA GLY A 68 -11.25 -14.58 21.73
C GLY A 68 -12.35 -14.08 22.68
N VAL A 69 -11.94 -13.62 23.84
CA VAL A 69 -12.84 -13.08 24.86
C VAL A 69 -12.61 -11.58 24.98
N ARG A 70 -13.68 -10.79 24.84
CA ARG A 70 -13.56 -9.34 24.94
C ARG A 70 -13.02 -8.91 26.29
N MET A 71 -12.03 -8.05 26.23
CA MET A 71 -11.42 -7.44 27.41
C MET A 71 -12.48 -6.65 28.20
N GLN A 72 -12.49 -6.83 29.50
CA GLN A 72 -13.32 -6.09 30.46
C GLN A 72 -12.47 -5.04 31.20
N PRO A 73 -13.07 -4.04 31.86
CA PRO A 73 -12.31 -3.04 32.62
C PRO A 73 -11.34 -3.65 33.63
N GLU A 74 -11.68 -4.83 34.15
CA GLU A 74 -10.88 -5.57 35.16
C GLU A 74 -9.82 -6.48 34.52
N SER A 75 -9.85 -6.64 33.20
CA SER A 75 -8.89 -7.50 32.47
C SER A 75 -7.48 -6.92 32.55
N ARG A 76 -6.51 -7.75 32.93
CA ARG A 76 -5.12 -7.34 33.09
C ARG A 76 -4.27 -7.61 31.82
N ASN A 77 -4.76 -8.43 30.92
CA ASN A 77 -4.00 -8.90 29.78
C ASN A 77 -4.76 -8.68 28.46
N GLN A 78 -4.28 -7.75 27.64
CA GLN A 78 -4.87 -7.46 26.33
C GLN A 78 -4.68 -8.60 25.32
N SER A 79 -3.64 -9.42 25.47
CA SER A 79 -3.34 -10.51 24.54
C SER A 79 -4.42 -11.60 24.52
N ASP A 80 -5.21 -11.74 25.58
CA ASP A 80 -6.27 -12.74 25.68
C ASP A 80 -7.46 -12.42 24.78
N GLU A 81 -7.60 -11.18 24.33
CA GLU A 81 -8.68 -10.73 23.46
C GLU A 81 -8.57 -11.30 22.04
N GLN A 82 -7.38 -11.58 21.56
CA GLN A 82 -7.11 -12.06 20.20
C GLN A 82 -7.73 -11.16 19.11
N ALA A 83 -7.49 -9.86 19.24
CA ALA A 83 -8.00 -8.86 18.31
C ALA A 83 -7.49 -9.10 16.88
N LEU A 84 -8.37 -9.05 15.88
CA LEU A 84 -8.02 -9.27 14.47
C LEU A 84 -7.62 -7.98 13.74
N LEU A 85 -7.90 -6.81 14.28
CA LEU A 85 -7.47 -5.57 13.67
C LEU A 85 -5.99 -5.32 13.90
N LEU A 86 -5.30 -4.95 12.82
CA LEU A 86 -3.91 -4.53 12.92
C LEU A 86 -3.81 -3.21 13.67
N ASN A 87 -2.99 -3.20 14.72
CA ASN A 87 -2.56 -1.98 15.41
C ASN A 87 -1.28 -1.46 14.74
N PRO A 88 -1.28 -0.28 14.11
CA PRO A 88 -0.10 0.23 13.39
C PRO A 88 1.07 0.58 14.33
N CYS A 89 0.85 0.67 15.64
CA CYS A 89 1.91 0.93 16.62
C CYS A 89 2.63 -0.35 17.08
N GLU A 90 2.01 -1.51 16.94
CA GLU A 90 2.52 -2.79 17.44
C GLU A 90 2.88 -3.76 16.32
N HIS A 91 2.08 -3.75 15.26
CA HIS A 91 2.23 -4.68 14.15
C HIS A 91 3.04 -4.06 13.00
N GLN A 92 3.90 -4.87 12.40
CA GLN A 92 4.56 -4.53 11.14
C GLN A 92 3.60 -4.86 9.98
N PRO A 93 3.05 -3.87 9.27
CA PRO A 93 2.02 -4.12 8.25
C PRO A 93 2.47 -5.10 7.16
N GLN A 94 3.75 -5.08 6.78
CA GLN A 94 4.33 -5.94 5.75
C GLN A 94 4.20 -7.44 6.07
N SER A 95 4.08 -7.81 7.34
CA SER A 95 3.88 -9.20 7.75
C SER A 95 2.45 -9.71 7.48
N PHE A 96 1.51 -8.82 7.23
CA PHE A 96 0.08 -9.13 7.11
C PHE A 96 -0.54 -8.66 5.80
N LEU A 97 0.05 -7.64 5.18
CA LEU A 97 -0.47 -6.93 4.02
C LEU A 97 0.62 -6.79 2.96
N HIS A 98 0.27 -6.98 1.69
CA HIS A 98 1.14 -6.60 0.60
C HIS A 98 0.38 -5.90 -0.53
N PHE A 99 1.12 -5.20 -1.38
CA PHE A 99 0.56 -4.46 -2.50
C PHE A 99 0.70 -5.29 -3.78
N VAL A 100 -0.38 -5.33 -4.56
CA VAL A 100 -0.40 -6.00 -5.86
C VAL A 100 -0.89 -5.05 -6.93
N SER A 101 -0.34 -5.20 -8.14
CA SER A 101 -0.82 -4.52 -9.33
C SER A 101 -1.76 -5.44 -10.10
N VAL A 102 -2.98 -4.99 -10.39
CA VAL A 102 -3.99 -5.76 -11.10
C VAL A 102 -4.55 -5.00 -12.29
N GLY A 103 -4.84 -5.73 -13.36
CA GLY A 103 -5.45 -5.18 -14.57
C GLY A 103 -4.46 -4.46 -15.51
N ALA A 104 -4.99 -4.01 -16.64
CA ALA A 104 -4.29 -3.17 -17.61
C ALA A 104 -5.24 -2.02 -18.01
N PRO A 105 -4.93 -0.77 -17.67
CA PRO A 105 -3.79 -0.31 -16.85
C PRO A 105 -3.87 -0.76 -15.39
N SER A 106 -2.70 -0.96 -14.75
CA SER A 106 -2.58 -1.50 -13.40
C SER A 106 -3.29 -0.64 -12.35
N LEU A 107 -3.97 -1.29 -11.42
CA LEU A 107 -4.52 -0.70 -10.20
C LEU A 107 -3.75 -1.25 -9.00
N SER A 108 -3.38 -0.38 -8.07
CA SER A 108 -2.72 -0.81 -6.84
C SER A 108 -3.74 -1.23 -5.79
N LEU A 109 -3.75 -2.51 -5.44
CA LEU A 109 -4.57 -3.08 -4.38
C LEU A 109 -3.72 -3.55 -3.21
N VAL A 110 -4.36 -3.64 -2.04
CA VAL A 110 -3.81 -4.29 -0.86
C VAL A 110 -4.48 -5.65 -0.71
N VAL A 111 -3.68 -6.69 -0.51
CA VAL A 111 -4.15 -8.04 -0.26
C VAL A 111 -3.48 -8.62 1.00
N PRO A 112 -4.09 -9.60 1.67
CA PRO A 112 -3.47 -10.24 2.82
C PRO A 112 -2.27 -11.08 2.40
N VAL A 113 -1.26 -11.19 3.28
CA VAL A 113 -0.06 -12.01 3.05
C VAL A 113 -0.38 -13.49 3.26
N GLY A 114 0.17 -14.36 2.40
CA GLY A 114 0.19 -15.82 2.53
C GLY A 114 -0.95 -16.55 1.83
N ASP A 115 -0.71 -17.83 1.51
CA ASP A 115 -1.63 -18.72 0.80
C ASP A 115 -2.91 -19.03 1.61
N ARG A 116 -2.85 -18.90 2.91
CA ARG A 116 -4.00 -18.93 3.82
C ARG A 116 -4.23 -17.52 4.34
N GLU A 117 -4.81 -16.69 3.56
CA GLU A 117 -5.11 -15.27 3.83
C GLU A 117 -5.00 -14.92 5.32
N SER A 118 -3.96 -14.15 5.71
CA SER A 118 -3.80 -13.73 7.10
C SER A 118 -5.13 -13.18 7.63
N PRO A 119 -5.75 -13.79 8.65
CA PRO A 119 -7.04 -13.32 9.14
C PRO A 119 -6.96 -11.87 9.64
N HIS A 120 -5.81 -11.45 10.18
CA HIS A 120 -5.57 -10.06 10.58
C HIS A 120 -5.52 -9.14 9.35
N GLY A 121 -4.80 -9.56 8.29
CA GLY A 121 -4.71 -8.79 7.04
C GLY A 121 -6.07 -8.67 6.37
N ALA A 122 -6.75 -9.78 6.13
CA ALA A 122 -8.07 -9.81 5.49
C ALA A 122 -9.11 -8.98 6.25
N THR A 123 -9.16 -9.15 7.58
CA THR A 123 -10.08 -8.40 8.45
C THR A 123 -9.79 -6.91 8.43
N SER A 124 -8.53 -6.51 8.51
CA SER A 124 -8.15 -5.10 8.51
C SER A 124 -8.43 -4.43 7.15
N ILE A 125 -8.18 -5.12 6.04
CA ILE A 125 -8.53 -4.63 4.69
C ILE A 125 -10.04 -4.37 4.61
N HIS A 126 -10.85 -5.30 5.10
CA HIS A 126 -12.31 -5.19 5.05
C HIS A 126 -12.83 -4.08 5.97
N VAL A 127 -12.44 -4.11 7.24
CA VAL A 127 -12.96 -3.19 8.28
C VAL A 127 -12.55 -1.74 8.02
N TYR A 128 -11.27 -1.50 7.71
CA TYR A 128 -10.78 -0.16 7.38
C TYR A 128 -11.11 0.29 5.95
N GLY A 129 -11.59 -0.62 5.11
CA GLY A 129 -11.86 -0.33 3.70
C GLY A 129 -10.60 0.07 2.94
N LEU A 130 -9.50 -0.66 3.12
CA LEU A 130 -8.21 -0.29 2.53
C LEU A 130 -8.21 -0.33 0.99
N ASN A 131 -9.15 -1.05 0.38
CA ASN A 131 -9.38 -1.05 -1.07
C ASN A 131 -10.59 -0.21 -1.50
N ARG A 132 -10.99 0.80 -0.71
CA ARG A 132 -11.97 1.77 -1.19
C ARG A 132 -11.42 2.57 -2.36
N LEU A 133 -12.30 2.95 -3.28
CA LEU A 133 -11.93 3.57 -4.56
C LEU A 133 -10.97 4.77 -4.40
N GLY A 134 -11.22 5.67 -3.46
CA GLY A 134 -10.35 6.82 -3.23
C GLY A 134 -8.90 6.43 -2.88
N LEU A 135 -8.70 5.45 -1.99
CA LEU A 135 -7.35 4.97 -1.65
C LEU A 135 -6.70 4.22 -2.82
N VAL A 136 -7.48 3.42 -3.57
CA VAL A 136 -6.96 2.72 -4.76
C VAL A 136 -6.53 3.72 -5.81
N GLN A 137 -7.31 4.76 -6.07
CA GLN A 137 -6.95 5.83 -7.02
C GLN A 137 -5.67 6.55 -6.59
N ASP A 138 -5.53 6.88 -5.32
CA ASP A 138 -4.38 7.60 -4.79
C ASP A 138 -3.10 6.74 -4.87
N ARG A 139 -3.16 5.49 -4.39
CA ARG A 139 -2.06 4.53 -4.54
C ARG A 139 -1.68 4.28 -6.00
N THR A 140 -2.68 4.19 -6.87
CA THR A 140 -2.43 3.96 -8.30
C THR A 140 -1.70 5.15 -8.94
N ARG A 141 -2.03 6.39 -8.57
CA ARG A 141 -1.26 7.57 -9.04
C ARG A 141 0.20 7.49 -8.60
N TYR A 142 0.42 7.08 -7.36
CA TYR A 142 1.77 6.92 -6.80
C TYR A 142 2.54 5.81 -7.52
N LEU A 143 1.90 4.67 -7.77
CA LEU A 143 2.45 3.56 -8.55
C LEU A 143 2.83 4.00 -9.98
N ARG A 144 1.95 4.75 -10.66
CA ARG A 144 2.20 5.26 -12.01
C ARG A 144 3.42 6.17 -12.09
N ARG A 145 3.65 6.95 -11.05
CA ARG A 145 4.87 7.77 -10.96
C ARG A 145 6.11 6.90 -10.86
N LEU A 146 6.09 5.83 -10.06
CA LEU A 146 7.19 4.87 -9.97
C LEU A 146 7.42 4.15 -11.30
N GLU A 147 6.37 3.66 -11.95
CA GLU A 147 6.45 3.02 -13.27
C GLU A 147 7.11 3.97 -14.28
N PHE A 148 6.65 5.22 -14.35
CA PHE A 148 7.23 6.23 -15.24
C PHE A 148 8.72 6.49 -14.96
N LEU A 149 9.11 6.63 -13.69
CA LEU A 149 10.51 6.83 -13.31
C LEU A 149 11.36 5.59 -13.65
N GLY A 150 10.82 4.40 -13.46
CA GLY A 150 11.48 3.16 -13.87
C GLY A 150 11.72 3.08 -15.37
N ASP A 151 10.71 3.39 -16.18
CA ASP A 151 10.82 3.44 -17.64
C ASP A 151 11.87 4.47 -18.09
N MET A 152 11.94 5.62 -17.39
CA MET A 152 12.98 6.62 -17.63
C MET A 152 14.39 6.09 -17.33
N LEU A 153 14.57 5.39 -16.19
CA LEU A 153 15.87 4.80 -15.83
C LEU A 153 16.34 3.81 -16.91
N VAL A 154 15.46 2.91 -17.33
CA VAL A 154 15.78 1.95 -18.41
C VAL A 154 16.16 2.68 -19.70
N SER A 155 15.35 3.64 -20.11
CA SER A 155 15.58 4.40 -21.36
C SER A 155 16.89 5.19 -21.31
N LEU A 156 17.23 5.78 -20.16
CA LEU A 156 18.51 6.51 -19.99
C LEU A 156 19.70 5.56 -20.00
N GLY A 157 19.57 4.36 -19.39
CA GLY A 157 20.59 3.31 -19.45
C GLY A 157 20.87 2.87 -20.90
N GLU A 158 19.82 2.53 -21.63
CA GLU A 158 19.93 2.16 -23.05
C GLU A 158 20.56 3.25 -23.92
N LEU A 159 20.31 4.53 -23.61
CA LEU A 159 20.94 5.64 -24.31
C LEU A 159 22.44 5.74 -23.98
N LEU A 160 22.83 5.54 -22.73
CA LEU A 160 24.24 5.50 -22.34
C LEU A 160 24.99 4.38 -23.08
N ASP A 161 24.43 3.17 -23.12
CA ASP A 161 25.02 2.03 -23.83
C ASP A 161 25.19 2.31 -25.33
N LYS A 162 24.20 2.99 -25.95
CA LYS A 162 24.30 3.38 -27.37
C LYS A 162 25.39 4.41 -27.61
N VAL A 163 25.60 5.35 -26.69
CA VAL A 163 26.68 6.36 -26.85
C VAL A 163 28.06 5.71 -26.73
N ASP A 164 28.22 4.69 -25.90
CA ASP A 164 29.48 4.00 -25.72
C ASP A 164 29.97 3.28 -26.99
N ILE A 165 29.05 2.78 -27.80
CA ILE A 165 29.37 2.10 -29.08
C ILE A 165 29.45 3.05 -30.29
N MET A 166 29.13 4.35 -30.14
CA MET A 166 29.24 5.33 -31.20
C MET A 166 30.70 5.68 -31.50
N GLU A 167 31.01 5.88 -32.80
CA GLU A 167 32.32 6.39 -33.25
C GLU A 167 32.44 7.91 -33.00
N LEU A 168 32.54 8.28 -31.73
CA LEU A 168 32.70 9.67 -31.28
C LEU A 168 34.06 9.82 -30.62
N ASN A 169 34.64 11.05 -30.63
CA ASN A 169 35.79 11.34 -29.82
C ASN A 169 35.40 11.49 -28.33
N GLU A 170 36.38 11.42 -27.43
CA GLU A 170 36.14 11.43 -25.97
C GLU A 170 35.44 12.72 -25.50
N GLU A 171 35.76 13.85 -26.08
CA GLU A 171 35.12 15.13 -25.74
C GLU A 171 33.62 15.13 -26.12
N GLN A 172 33.30 14.61 -27.29
CA GLN A 172 31.91 14.46 -27.76
C GLN A 172 31.14 13.46 -26.91
N LYS A 173 31.75 12.30 -26.56
CA LYS A 173 31.17 11.33 -25.66
C LYS A 173 30.86 11.94 -24.30
N ASP A 174 31.84 12.60 -23.68
CA ASP A 174 31.68 13.19 -22.35
C ASP A 174 30.59 14.28 -22.32
N ALA A 175 30.48 15.07 -23.38
CA ALA A 175 29.44 16.10 -23.53
C ALA A 175 28.01 15.51 -23.55
N ILE A 176 27.85 14.27 -24.02
CA ILE A 176 26.55 13.56 -24.06
C ILE A 176 26.34 12.75 -22.78
N ILE A 177 27.36 12.01 -22.31
CA ILE A 177 27.26 11.12 -21.17
C ILE A 177 27.00 11.88 -19.87
N ARG A 178 27.66 13.02 -19.66
CA ARG A 178 27.53 13.78 -18.42
C ARG A 178 26.08 14.21 -18.10
N PRO A 179 25.31 14.83 -19.02
CA PRO A 179 23.94 15.19 -18.76
C PRO A 179 23.02 13.96 -18.61
N LEU A 180 23.27 12.86 -19.33
CA LEU A 180 22.48 11.64 -19.20
C LEU A 180 22.68 10.99 -17.83
N ARG A 181 23.92 10.89 -17.34
CA ARG A 181 24.20 10.41 -15.98
C ARG A 181 23.56 11.28 -14.92
N LEU A 182 23.63 12.60 -15.06
CA LEU A 182 22.96 13.50 -14.13
C LEU A 182 21.44 13.29 -14.07
N LEU A 183 20.80 13.02 -15.21
CA LEU A 183 19.37 12.71 -15.26
C LEU A 183 19.07 11.34 -14.65
N LEU A 184 19.90 10.35 -14.91
CA LEU A 184 19.79 9.01 -14.33
C LEU A 184 19.90 9.06 -12.80
N ASP A 185 20.90 9.77 -12.27
CA ASP A 185 21.09 9.94 -10.82
C ASP A 185 19.88 10.64 -10.20
N LYS A 186 19.40 11.75 -10.76
CA LYS A 186 18.22 12.46 -10.26
C LYS A 186 16.95 11.60 -10.29
N THR A 187 16.78 10.78 -11.33
CA THR A 187 15.64 9.88 -11.43
C THR A 187 15.69 8.81 -10.35
N GLY A 188 16.88 8.24 -10.10
CA GLY A 188 17.12 7.29 -9.01
C GLY A 188 16.91 7.91 -7.63
N GLU A 189 17.40 9.14 -7.41
CA GLU A 189 17.18 9.87 -6.15
C GLU A 189 15.69 10.13 -5.89
N GLU A 190 14.92 10.49 -6.92
CA GLU A 190 13.47 10.70 -6.80
C GLU A 190 12.74 9.41 -6.43
N MET A 191 13.10 8.28 -7.07
CA MET A 191 12.54 6.96 -6.70
C MET A 191 12.89 6.60 -5.25
N ALA A 192 14.14 6.78 -4.85
CA ALA A 192 14.57 6.52 -3.47
C ALA A 192 13.84 7.42 -2.47
N CYS A 193 13.60 8.69 -2.84
CA CYS A 193 12.82 9.61 -2.02
C CYS A 193 11.39 9.10 -1.80
N MET A 194 10.76 8.52 -2.81
CA MET A 194 9.40 7.96 -2.71
C MET A 194 9.31 6.78 -1.75
N ALA A 195 10.39 6.05 -1.50
CA ALA A 195 10.45 4.92 -0.57
C ALA A 195 10.78 5.33 0.88
N ARG A 196 11.03 6.60 1.17
CA ARG A 196 11.37 7.05 2.52
C ARG A 196 10.20 6.85 3.49
N PRO A 197 10.47 6.49 4.75
CA PRO A 197 9.41 6.18 5.74
C PRO A 197 8.42 7.33 5.99
N ASP A 198 8.82 8.58 5.74
CA ASP A 198 7.99 9.77 5.88
C ASP A 198 7.07 10.02 4.66
N GLN A 199 7.23 9.26 3.59
CA GLN A 199 6.42 9.39 2.38
C GLN A 199 5.16 8.52 2.39
N PRO A 200 4.07 8.97 1.74
CA PRO A 200 2.89 8.15 1.56
C PRO A 200 3.23 6.86 0.80
N TYR A 201 2.66 5.74 1.23
CA TYR A 201 2.83 4.44 0.55
C TYR A 201 4.29 3.97 0.41
N SER A 202 5.18 4.40 1.32
CA SER A 202 6.62 4.08 1.28
C SER A 202 6.91 2.59 1.15
N VAL A 203 6.21 1.72 1.88
CA VAL A 203 6.34 0.26 1.79
C VAL A 203 5.99 -0.27 0.40
N MET A 204 4.96 0.30 -0.25
CA MET A 204 4.62 -0.05 -1.63
C MET A 204 5.74 0.36 -2.59
N ALA A 205 6.28 1.57 -2.42
CA ALA A 205 7.38 2.07 -3.23
C ALA A 205 8.64 1.22 -3.07
N GLU A 206 9.04 0.92 -1.84
CA GLU A 206 10.18 0.05 -1.53
C GLU A 206 10.05 -1.34 -2.16
N THR A 207 8.86 -1.95 -2.02
CA THR A 207 8.58 -3.26 -2.60
C THR A 207 8.70 -3.22 -4.13
N TRP A 208 8.08 -2.22 -4.76
CA TRP A 208 8.10 -2.04 -6.21
C TRP A 208 9.53 -1.81 -6.73
N ILE A 209 10.29 -0.91 -6.11
CA ILE A 209 11.68 -0.60 -6.46
C ILE A 209 12.56 -1.85 -6.36
N THR A 210 12.43 -2.62 -5.27
CA THR A 210 13.18 -3.85 -5.08
C THR A 210 12.88 -4.87 -6.18
N GLN A 211 11.61 -5.02 -6.58
CA GLN A 211 11.22 -5.91 -7.66
C GLN A 211 11.72 -5.42 -9.02
N PHE A 212 11.64 -4.12 -9.26
CA PHE A 212 12.13 -3.48 -10.49
C PHE A 212 13.63 -3.73 -10.72
N TYR A 213 14.46 -3.49 -9.71
CA TYR A 213 15.90 -3.75 -9.83
C TYR A 213 16.21 -5.23 -10.04
N ARG A 214 15.55 -6.13 -9.34
CA ARG A 214 15.69 -7.58 -9.58
C ARG A 214 15.32 -7.99 -11.00
N GLN A 215 14.32 -7.36 -11.59
CA GLN A 215 13.94 -7.63 -12.98
C GLN A 215 15.02 -7.17 -13.96
N ILE A 216 15.60 -5.99 -13.77
CA ILE A 216 16.71 -5.49 -14.59
C ILE A 216 17.93 -6.42 -14.49
N GLU A 217 18.34 -6.77 -13.28
CA GLU A 217 19.46 -7.68 -13.05
C GLU A 217 19.26 -9.05 -13.76
N ASN A 218 18.03 -9.58 -13.73
CA ASN A 218 17.71 -10.86 -14.38
C ASN A 218 17.62 -10.76 -15.92
N GLN A 219 17.40 -9.58 -16.47
CA GLN A 219 17.35 -9.36 -17.93
C GLN A 219 18.73 -9.10 -18.53
N GLY A 220 19.77 -8.95 -17.70
CA GLY A 220 21.15 -8.77 -18.14
C GLY A 220 21.41 -7.41 -18.83
N VAL A 221 20.64 -6.40 -18.43
CA VAL A 221 20.85 -5.01 -18.84
C VAL A 221 21.77 -4.31 -17.86
#